data_e0f12e642d20438bb2bf209fff173a6c
#
_entry.id   e0f12e642d20438bb2bf209fff173a6c
#
_cell.length_a   1.000
_cell.length_b   1.000
_cell.length_c   1.000
_cell.angle_alpha   90.00
_cell.angle_beta   90.00
_cell.angle_gamma   90.00
#
_symmetry.space_group_name_H-M   'P 1'
#
loop_
_entity.id
_entity.type
_entity.pdbx_description
1 polymer ?
#
loop_
_entity_poly.entity_id
_entity_poly.type
_entity_poly.pdbx_seq_one_letter_code
_entity_poly.pdbx_strand_id
1 'polypeptide(L)'
;MSFGLTNTPAYFMNMMNKVFMEFLDKFIMVFIDDILVYSKNEDEHKEHLRLVLEKLREHQLYAKFSKCEFWLKEVGFLGHVIFGEGIAVDPTKVVSVTKWVAPTSVEEIRSFLGLAGYHRRFIENFSKIAKPMTKLLKKDAKFKWTEECEASFQELKKRLVIAPVLILPDQRKEYHVYCDASRRGLGAVIMQEGRVVSYASRQLKPHELNYATRHLELAAAVHALKTWRHFLIRNHYEVYKD
;
A
#
# COMPACT_ATOMS: atom_id res chain seq x y z
N MET A 1 -17.47 -2.36 -25.20
CA MET A 1 -16.27 -3.20 -25.35
C MET A 1 -16.62 -4.61 -24.92
N SER A 2 -16.20 -5.63 -25.66
CA SER A 2 -16.56 -7.02 -25.33
C SER A 2 -15.83 -7.49 -24.07
N PHE A 3 -16.52 -8.18 -23.17
CA PHE A 3 -15.90 -8.85 -22.03
C PHE A 3 -14.93 -9.94 -22.52
N GLY A 4 -13.80 -10.13 -21.81
CA GLY A 4 -12.84 -11.20 -22.09
C GLY A 4 -11.62 -10.81 -22.92
N LEU A 5 -11.51 -9.57 -23.41
CA LEU A 5 -10.28 -9.09 -24.03
C LEU A 5 -9.23 -8.73 -22.95
N THR A 6 -7.99 -9.13 -23.16
CA THR A 6 -6.87 -8.96 -22.18
C THR A 6 -6.66 -7.50 -21.78
N ASN A 7 -6.86 -6.53 -22.69
CA ASN A 7 -6.62 -5.12 -22.46
C ASN A 7 -7.85 -4.32 -22.00
N THR A 8 -9.00 -4.97 -21.82
CA THR A 8 -10.25 -4.30 -21.42
C THR A 8 -10.13 -3.52 -20.10
N PRO A 9 -9.54 -4.07 -19.02
CA PRO A 9 -9.41 -3.33 -17.75
C PRO A 9 -8.55 -2.07 -17.90
N ALA A 10 -7.44 -2.16 -18.64
CA ALA A 10 -6.55 -1.03 -18.86
C ALA A 10 -7.20 0.08 -19.69
N TYR A 11 -7.97 -0.29 -20.72
CA TYR A 11 -8.72 0.66 -21.52
C TYR A 11 -9.81 1.35 -20.70
N PHE A 12 -10.57 0.57 -19.92
CA PHE A 12 -11.64 1.09 -19.07
C PHE A 12 -11.09 2.07 -18.03
N MET A 13 -9.98 1.72 -17.37
CA MET A 13 -9.30 2.60 -16.41
C MET A 13 -8.81 3.89 -17.06
N ASN A 14 -8.23 3.82 -18.27
CA ASN A 14 -7.84 5.02 -19.03
C ASN A 14 -9.03 5.89 -19.40
N MET A 15 -10.16 5.29 -19.80
CA MET A 15 -11.40 5.99 -20.08
C MET A 15 -11.93 6.72 -18.84
N MET A 16 -12.04 6.01 -17.71
CA MET A 16 -12.50 6.57 -16.44
C MET A 16 -11.58 7.71 -15.96
N ASN A 17 -10.27 7.55 -16.08
CA ASN A 17 -9.32 8.61 -15.75
C ASN A 17 -9.50 9.85 -16.65
N LYS A 18 -9.82 9.68 -17.92
CA LYS A 18 -10.12 10.81 -18.82
C LYS A 18 -11.42 11.51 -18.45
N VAL A 19 -12.47 10.75 -18.13
CA VAL A 19 -13.77 11.28 -17.70
C VAL A 19 -13.63 12.17 -16.47
N PHE A 20 -12.83 11.72 -15.49
CA PHE A 20 -12.67 12.39 -14.21
C PHE A 20 -11.37 13.18 -14.06
N MET A 21 -10.63 13.43 -15.15
CA MET A 21 -9.31 14.07 -15.13
C MET A 21 -9.27 15.39 -14.35
N GLU A 22 -10.33 16.18 -14.42
CA GLU A 22 -10.44 17.48 -13.74
C GLU A 22 -10.56 17.34 -12.22
N PHE A 23 -11.02 16.18 -11.72
CA PHE A 23 -11.36 15.91 -10.31
C PHE A 23 -10.38 14.96 -9.63
N LEU A 24 -9.57 14.21 -10.42
CA LEU A 24 -8.59 13.26 -9.89
C LEU A 24 -7.64 13.95 -8.91
N ASP A 25 -7.35 13.26 -7.82
CA ASP A 25 -6.46 13.70 -6.73
C ASP A 25 -6.91 14.97 -5.98
N LYS A 26 -8.05 15.57 -6.36
CA LYS A 26 -8.65 16.70 -5.66
C LYS A 26 -9.72 16.25 -4.67
N PHE A 27 -10.69 15.47 -5.14
CA PHE A 27 -11.78 14.92 -4.33
C PHE A 27 -12.32 13.59 -4.85
N ILE A 28 -11.68 13.01 -5.86
CA ILE A 28 -12.07 11.73 -6.44
C ILE A 28 -10.85 10.84 -6.65
N MET A 29 -11.02 9.56 -6.36
CA MET A 29 -10.08 8.50 -6.72
C MET A 29 -10.83 7.44 -7.52
N VAL A 30 -10.26 7.00 -8.63
CA VAL A 30 -10.86 6.01 -9.53
C VAL A 30 -9.93 4.82 -9.65
N PHE A 31 -10.48 3.64 -9.47
CA PHE A 31 -9.76 2.39 -9.71
C PHE A 31 -10.68 1.38 -10.41
N ILE A 32 -10.43 1.16 -11.70
CA ILE A 32 -11.27 0.36 -12.59
C ILE A 32 -12.71 0.86 -12.52
N ASP A 33 -13.62 0.11 -11.91
CA ASP A 33 -15.05 0.39 -11.74
C ASP A 33 -15.42 1.02 -10.38
N ASP A 34 -14.48 1.07 -9.44
CA ASP A 34 -14.69 1.69 -8.14
C ASP A 34 -14.34 3.19 -8.17
N ILE A 35 -15.25 4.02 -7.69
CA ILE A 35 -15.10 5.47 -7.57
C ILE A 35 -15.24 5.86 -6.11
N LEU A 36 -14.20 6.45 -5.53
CA LEU A 36 -14.21 7.02 -4.20
C LEU A 36 -14.30 8.55 -4.29
N VAL A 37 -15.34 9.14 -3.68
CA VAL A 37 -15.51 10.58 -3.54
C VAL A 37 -15.23 10.96 -2.09
N TYR A 38 -14.34 11.92 -1.85
CA TYR A 38 -13.98 12.37 -0.51
C TYR A 38 -14.03 13.90 -0.39
N SER A 39 -14.31 14.39 0.82
CA SER A 39 -14.49 15.82 1.09
C SER A 39 -14.19 16.12 2.55
N LYS A 40 -13.94 17.37 2.88
CA LYS A 40 -13.64 17.80 4.26
C LYS A 40 -14.87 17.93 5.14
N ASN A 41 -16.01 18.25 4.53
CA ASN A 41 -17.29 18.46 5.21
C ASN A 41 -18.45 18.02 4.34
N GLU A 42 -19.66 17.99 4.92
CA GLU A 42 -20.86 17.49 4.23
C GLU A 42 -21.31 18.39 3.06
N ASP A 43 -21.16 19.71 3.18
CA ASP A 43 -21.57 20.65 2.13
C ASP A 43 -20.67 20.50 0.89
N GLU A 44 -19.36 20.45 1.09
CA GLU A 44 -18.43 20.14 0.01
C GLU A 44 -18.73 18.75 -0.59
N HIS A 45 -19.07 17.75 0.25
CA HIS A 45 -19.34 16.40 -0.25
C HIS A 45 -20.58 16.36 -1.14
N LYS A 46 -21.62 17.09 -0.77
CA LYS A 46 -22.83 17.23 -1.59
C LYS A 46 -22.51 17.79 -2.99
N GLU A 47 -21.68 18.82 -3.04
CA GLU A 47 -21.29 19.43 -4.30
C GLU A 47 -20.38 18.51 -5.12
N HIS A 48 -19.37 17.88 -4.50
CA HIS A 48 -18.50 16.92 -5.17
C HIS A 48 -19.28 15.74 -5.74
N LEU A 49 -20.23 15.21 -4.97
CA LEU A 49 -21.09 14.12 -5.43
C LEU A 49 -21.97 14.54 -6.61
N ARG A 50 -22.53 15.76 -6.58
CA ARG A 50 -23.30 16.32 -7.69
C ARG A 50 -22.46 16.37 -8.98
N LEU A 51 -21.24 16.92 -8.90
CA LEU A 51 -20.31 17.02 -10.03
C LEU A 51 -19.95 15.63 -10.61
N VAL A 52 -19.71 14.64 -9.74
CA VAL A 52 -19.41 13.26 -10.15
C VAL A 52 -20.58 12.63 -10.88
N LEU A 53 -21.80 12.78 -10.35
CA LEU A 53 -23.02 12.21 -10.96
C LEU A 53 -23.35 12.90 -12.29
N GLU A 54 -23.16 14.21 -12.40
CA GLU A 54 -23.31 14.95 -13.66
C GLU A 54 -22.31 14.46 -14.72
N LYS A 55 -21.04 14.24 -14.30
CA LYS A 55 -20.00 13.76 -15.21
C LYS A 55 -20.29 12.34 -15.72
N LEU A 56 -20.78 11.46 -14.86
CA LEU A 56 -21.25 10.13 -15.26
C LEU A 56 -22.39 10.21 -16.26
N ARG A 57 -23.37 11.10 -16.02
CA ARG A 57 -24.52 11.34 -16.91
C ARG A 57 -24.09 11.87 -18.27
N GLU A 58 -23.19 12.86 -18.32
CA GLU A 58 -22.65 13.43 -19.57
C GLU A 58 -22.01 12.34 -20.46
N HIS A 59 -21.29 11.40 -19.83
CA HIS A 59 -20.61 10.32 -20.55
C HIS A 59 -21.45 9.05 -20.70
N GLN A 60 -22.74 9.09 -20.35
CA GLN A 60 -23.67 7.94 -20.40
C GLN A 60 -23.17 6.72 -19.61
N LEU A 61 -22.50 6.96 -18.48
CA LEU A 61 -22.03 5.94 -17.55
C LEU A 61 -23.04 5.78 -16.42
N TYR A 62 -23.34 4.54 -16.06
CA TYR A 62 -24.33 4.21 -15.06
C TYR A 62 -23.71 3.54 -13.85
N ALA A 63 -23.89 4.12 -12.67
CA ALA A 63 -23.56 3.49 -11.41
C ALA A 63 -24.74 2.61 -10.94
N LYS A 64 -24.43 1.40 -10.50
CA LYS A 64 -25.46 0.50 -9.90
C LYS A 64 -25.77 0.98 -8.49
N PHE A 65 -26.91 1.64 -8.29
CA PHE A 65 -27.31 2.25 -7.01
C PHE A 65 -27.21 1.28 -5.81
N SER A 66 -27.61 0.01 -6.00
CA SER A 66 -27.54 -1.01 -4.93
C SER A 66 -26.11 -1.38 -4.49
N LYS A 67 -25.07 -0.91 -5.20
CA LYS A 67 -23.66 -1.05 -4.86
C LYS A 67 -23.01 0.28 -4.43
N CYS A 68 -23.79 1.37 -4.46
CA CYS A 68 -23.31 2.68 -4.05
C CYS A 68 -23.56 2.86 -2.56
N GLU A 69 -22.56 3.37 -1.87
CA GLU A 69 -22.61 3.75 -0.46
C GLU A 69 -22.38 5.27 -0.38
N PHE A 70 -23.22 5.95 0.39
CA PHE A 70 -23.22 7.40 0.47
C PHE A 70 -23.12 7.86 1.93
N TRP A 71 -22.52 9.02 2.15
CA TRP A 71 -22.44 9.70 3.45
C TRP A 71 -21.76 8.89 4.56
N LEU A 72 -20.81 8.03 4.18
CA LEU A 72 -20.05 7.24 5.13
C LEU A 72 -18.89 8.06 5.72
N LYS A 73 -18.63 7.88 7.02
CA LYS A 73 -17.45 8.42 7.71
C LYS A 73 -16.23 7.52 7.52
N GLU A 74 -16.46 6.26 7.23
CA GLU A 74 -15.45 5.28 6.89
C GLU A 74 -15.92 4.43 5.72
N VAL A 75 -15.02 4.06 4.82
CA VAL A 75 -15.33 3.30 3.62
C VAL A 75 -14.26 2.27 3.31
N GLY A 76 -14.71 1.06 2.97
CA GLY A 76 -13.83 0.01 2.42
C GLY A 76 -13.46 0.34 0.97
N PHE A 77 -12.18 0.52 0.68
CA PHE A 77 -11.69 0.77 -0.67
C PHE A 77 -10.37 0.04 -0.91
N LEU A 78 -10.31 -0.77 -1.95
CA LEU A 78 -9.11 -1.53 -2.33
C LEU A 78 -8.49 -2.34 -1.18
N GLY A 79 -9.32 -3.04 -0.38
CA GLY A 79 -8.82 -3.86 0.74
C GLY A 79 -8.28 -3.09 1.94
N HIS A 80 -8.59 -1.81 2.03
CA HIS A 80 -8.31 -0.93 3.15
C HIS A 80 -9.59 -0.29 3.64
N VAL A 81 -9.60 0.16 4.89
CA VAL A 81 -10.62 1.07 5.41
C VAL A 81 -10.02 2.46 5.47
N ILE A 82 -10.69 3.40 4.81
CA ILE A 82 -10.32 4.83 4.76
C ILE A 82 -11.29 5.59 5.63
N PHE A 83 -10.77 6.46 6.48
CA PHE A 83 -11.54 7.35 7.37
C PHE A 83 -10.80 8.68 7.54
N GLY A 84 -11.43 9.67 8.17
CA GLY A 84 -10.89 11.05 8.27
C GLY A 84 -9.49 11.14 8.87
N GLU A 85 -9.12 10.24 9.79
CA GLU A 85 -7.82 10.25 10.46
C GLU A 85 -6.73 9.46 9.72
N GLY A 86 -7.10 8.65 8.72
CA GLY A 86 -6.13 7.85 7.99
C GLY A 86 -6.67 6.61 7.28
N ILE A 87 -5.80 5.63 7.12
CA ILE A 87 -6.06 4.38 6.43
C ILE A 87 -5.63 3.19 7.30
N ALA A 88 -6.45 2.15 7.36
CA ALA A 88 -6.17 0.90 8.06
C ALA A 88 -6.32 -0.31 7.13
N VAL A 89 -5.80 -1.45 7.55
CA VAL A 89 -6.05 -2.73 6.88
C VAL A 89 -7.50 -3.13 7.09
N ASP A 90 -8.17 -3.61 6.04
CA ASP A 90 -9.55 -4.10 6.12
C ASP A 90 -9.65 -5.24 7.15
N PRO A 91 -10.53 -5.13 8.17
CA PRO A 91 -10.74 -6.16 9.20
C PRO A 91 -11.05 -7.54 8.61
N THR A 92 -11.76 -7.62 7.47
CA THR A 92 -12.07 -8.89 6.82
C THR A 92 -10.82 -9.59 6.32
N LYS A 93 -9.83 -8.82 5.85
CA LYS A 93 -8.51 -9.33 5.44
C LYS A 93 -7.68 -9.77 6.65
N VAL A 94 -7.76 -9.02 7.75
CA VAL A 94 -7.12 -9.38 9.02
C VAL A 94 -7.65 -10.74 9.52
N VAL A 95 -8.97 -10.94 9.54
CA VAL A 95 -9.59 -12.22 9.91
C VAL A 95 -9.12 -13.35 9.00
N SER A 96 -9.05 -13.13 7.70
CA SER A 96 -8.56 -14.13 6.74
C SER A 96 -7.11 -14.52 7.01
N VAL A 97 -6.25 -13.55 7.30
CA VAL A 97 -4.83 -13.79 7.67
C VAL A 97 -4.73 -14.55 8.98
N THR A 98 -5.53 -14.22 9.99
CA THR A 98 -5.49 -14.89 11.30
C THR A 98 -5.79 -16.38 11.19
N LYS A 99 -6.74 -16.75 10.33
CA LYS A 99 -7.13 -18.15 10.08
C LYS A 99 -6.21 -18.89 9.10
N TRP A 100 -5.20 -18.20 8.51
CA TRP A 100 -4.32 -18.82 7.53
C TRP A 100 -3.45 -19.90 8.18
N VAL A 101 -3.45 -21.09 7.59
CA VAL A 101 -2.64 -22.23 8.04
C VAL A 101 -1.22 -22.10 7.49
N ALA A 102 -0.25 -22.67 8.21
CA ALA A 102 1.15 -22.68 7.76
C ALA A 102 1.27 -23.30 6.35
N PRO A 103 1.98 -22.61 5.43
CA PRO A 103 2.14 -23.10 4.05
C PRO A 103 2.84 -24.45 3.97
N THR A 104 2.31 -25.34 3.13
CA THR A 104 2.86 -26.67 2.85
C THR A 104 3.50 -26.75 1.46
N SER A 105 3.36 -25.70 0.65
CA SER A 105 3.90 -25.61 -0.71
C SER A 105 4.46 -24.22 -1.03
N VAL A 106 5.24 -24.14 -2.11
CA VAL A 106 5.80 -22.88 -2.63
C VAL A 106 4.68 -21.95 -3.11
N GLU A 107 3.61 -22.51 -3.67
CA GLU A 107 2.43 -21.79 -4.14
C GLU A 107 1.69 -21.13 -2.98
N GLU A 108 1.52 -21.84 -1.87
CA GLU A 108 0.89 -21.30 -0.66
C GLU A 108 1.73 -20.20 -0.03
N ILE A 109 3.09 -20.33 -0.04
CA ILE A 109 3.98 -19.24 0.37
C ILE A 109 3.78 -18.01 -0.51
N ARG A 110 3.70 -18.18 -1.84
CA ARG A 110 3.46 -17.04 -2.75
C ARG A 110 2.13 -16.37 -2.47
N SER A 111 1.08 -17.14 -2.24
CA SER A 111 -0.26 -16.62 -1.93
C SER A 111 -0.25 -15.82 -0.62
N PHE A 112 0.34 -16.37 0.44
CA PHE A 112 0.48 -15.67 1.73
C PHE A 112 1.33 -14.40 1.61
N LEU A 113 2.52 -14.50 1.02
CA LEU A 113 3.40 -13.34 0.83
C LEU A 113 2.83 -12.32 -0.15
N GLY A 114 1.99 -12.73 -1.09
CA GLY A 114 1.23 -11.83 -1.96
C GLY A 114 0.28 -10.95 -1.15
N LEU A 115 -0.54 -11.56 -0.29
CA LEU A 115 -1.45 -10.84 0.59
C LEU A 115 -0.70 -9.97 1.61
N ALA A 116 0.27 -10.54 2.33
CA ALA A 116 1.06 -9.80 3.30
C ALA A 116 1.86 -8.66 2.64
N GLY A 117 2.39 -8.91 1.44
CA GLY A 117 3.13 -7.92 0.66
C GLY A 117 2.27 -6.77 0.14
N TYR A 118 0.98 -7.00 -0.11
CA TYR A 118 0.03 -5.93 -0.45
C TYR A 118 -0.09 -4.92 0.70
N HIS A 119 -0.12 -5.41 1.94
CA HIS A 119 -0.18 -4.57 3.15
C HIS A 119 1.19 -4.19 3.73
N ARG A 120 2.29 -4.40 3.00
CA ARG A 120 3.67 -4.17 3.50
C ARG A 120 3.95 -2.74 3.97
N ARG A 121 3.19 -1.76 3.47
CA ARG A 121 3.28 -0.34 3.88
C ARG A 121 2.89 -0.10 5.34
N PHE A 122 2.16 -1.04 5.95
CA PHE A 122 1.75 -1.02 7.35
C PHE A 122 2.74 -1.78 8.25
N ILE A 123 3.71 -2.50 7.67
CA ILE A 123 4.59 -3.41 8.41
C ILE A 123 6.03 -2.91 8.35
N GLU A 124 6.51 -2.46 9.50
CA GLU A 124 7.92 -2.14 9.65
C GLU A 124 8.80 -3.37 9.41
N ASN A 125 9.91 -3.18 8.70
CA ASN A 125 10.88 -4.25 8.43
C ASN A 125 10.32 -5.50 7.73
N PHE A 126 9.22 -5.37 6.97
CA PHE A 126 8.56 -6.48 6.25
C PHE A 126 9.56 -7.40 5.53
N SER A 127 10.51 -6.85 4.78
CA SER A 127 11.45 -7.64 3.99
C SER A 127 12.43 -8.46 4.83
N LYS A 128 12.80 -7.95 6.03
CA LYS A 128 13.65 -8.68 6.99
C LYS A 128 12.88 -9.88 7.57
N ILE A 129 11.61 -9.67 7.94
CA ILE A 129 10.73 -10.70 8.49
C ILE A 129 10.43 -11.77 7.43
N ALA A 130 10.06 -11.38 6.21
CA ALA A 130 9.70 -12.31 5.13
C ALA A 130 10.88 -13.12 4.56
N LYS A 131 12.14 -12.79 4.93
CA LYS A 131 13.35 -13.37 4.33
C LYS A 131 13.42 -14.90 4.39
N PRO A 132 13.12 -15.61 5.51
CA PRO A 132 13.13 -17.06 5.56
C PRO A 132 12.20 -17.70 4.53
N MET A 133 10.97 -17.21 4.43
CA MET A 133 9.99 -17.71 3.45
C MET A 133 10.37 -17.37 2.01
N THR A 134 10.90 -16.17 1.75
CA THR A 134 11.31 -15.78 0.40
C THR A 134 12.51 -16.59 -0.13
N LYS A 135 13.34 -17.15 0.75
CA LYS A 135 14.41 -18.08 0.36
C LYS A 135 13.84 -19.34 -0.30
N LEU A 136 12.67 -19.83 0.16
CA LEU A 136 12.02 -21.03 -0.39
C LEU A 136 11.40 -20.78 -1.78
N LEU A 137 11.25 -19.53 -2.21
CA LEU A 137 10.75 -19.18 -3.55
C LEU A 137 11.82 -19.23 -4.64
N LYS A 138 13.09 -19.44 -4.30
CA LYS A 138 14.18 -19.53 -5.28
C LYS A 138 14.05 -20.81 -6.11
N LYS A 139 14.41 -20.72 -7.40
CA LYS A 139 14.25 -21.80 -8.39
C LYS A 139 14.82 -23.14 -7.95
N ASP A 140 15.98 -23.15 -7.28
CA ASP A 140 16.71 -24.36 -6.90
C ASP A 140 16.53 -24.71 -5.41
N ALA A 141 15.63 -24.05 -4.69
CA ALA A 141 15.38 -24.32 -3.28
C ALA A 141 14.45 -25.52 -3.11
N LYS A 142 14.89 -26.53 -2.37
CA LYS A 142 14.00 -27.60 -1.92
C LYS A 142 13.08 -27.04 -0.86
N PHE A 143 11.77 -27.28 -0.99
CA PHE A 143 10.81 -26.87 0.01
C PHE A 143 11.09 -27.60 1.33
N LYS A 144 11.39 -26.83 2.37
CA LYS A 144 11.53 -27.33 3.73
C LYS A 144 11.05 -26.22 4.68
N TRP A 145 9.90 -26.44 5.29
CA TRP A 145 9.37 -25.53 6.30
C TRP A 145 10.20 -25.67 7.59
N THR A 146 10.89 -24.62 7.99
CA THR A 146 11.77 -24.57 9.15
C THR A 146 11.12 -23.75 10.27
N GLU A 147 11.66 -23.86 11.49
CA GLU A 147 11.24 -23.03 12.63
C GLU A 147 11.40 -21.53 12.33
N GLU A 148 12.44 -21.14 11.56
CA GLU A 148 12.60 -19.76 11.12
C GLU A 148 11.46 -19.31 10.17
N CYS A 149 10.97 -20.20 9.30
CA CYS A 149 9.85 -19.92 8.42
C CYS A 149 8.56 -19.78 9.23
N GLU A 150 8.34 -20.67 10.20
CA GLU A 150 7.19 -20.60 11.10
C GLU A 150 7.21 -19.31 11.93
N ALA A 151 8.33 -18.96 12.54
CA ALA A 151 8.48 -17.71 13.28
C ALA A 151 8.21 -16.47 12.40
N SER A 152 8.73 -16.47 11.16
CA SER A 152 8.46 -15.40 10.17
C SER A 152 6.98 -15.31 9.79
N PHE A 153 6.33 -16.45 9.61
CA PHE A 153 4.92 -16.54 9.27
C PHE A 153 4.06 -15.99 10.40
N GLN A 154 4.30 -16.42 11.63
CA GLN A 154 3.55 -15.95 12.81
C GLN A 154 3.80 -14.46 13.08
N GLU A 155 5.03 -13.97 12.92
CA GLU A 155 5.35 -12.56 13.11
C GLU A 155 4.63 -11.70 12.06
N LEU A 156 4.59 -12.09 10.77
CA LEU A 156 3.84 -11.34 9.76
C LEU A 156 2.33 -11.34 10.05
N LYS A 157 1.75 -12.47 10.48
CA LYS A 157 0.35 -12.53 10.92
C LYS A 157 0.10 -11.55 12.06
N LYS A 158 0.94 -11.58 13.10
CA LYS A 158 0.85 -10.67 14.24
C LYS A 158 0.92 -9.21 13.82
N ARG A 159 1.89 -8.84 12.96
CA ARG A 159 2.07 -7.47 12.46
C ARG A 159 0.88 -6.98 11.64
N LEU A 160 0.23 -7.84 10.87
CA LEU A 160 -0.97 -7.50 10.12
C LEU A 160 -2.17 -7.27 11.03
N VAL A 161 -2.30 -8.07 12.10
CA VAL A 161 -3.39 -7.93 13.08
C VAL A 161 -3.27 -6.63 13.87
N ILE A 162 -2.04 -6.25 14.27
CA ILE A 162 -1.77 -5.03 15.04
C ILE A 162 -1.30 -3.86 14.17
N ALA A 163 -1.57 -3.94 12.86
CA ALA A 163 -1.11 -2.91 11.92
C ALA A 163 -1.59 -1.51 12.37
N PRO A 164 -0.68 -0.52 12.37
CA PRO A 164 -1.05 0.83 12.78
C PRO A 164 -1.98 1.48 11.75
N VAL A 165 -2.75 2.45 12.22
CA VAL A 165 -3.42 3.38 11.31
C VAL A 165 -2.36 4.30 10.71
N LEU A 166 -2.28 4.33 9.38
CA LEU A 166 -1.40 5.24 8.65
C LEU A 166 -2.17 6.52 8.33
N ILE A 167 -1.52 7.66 8.47
CA ILE A 167 -2.16 8.93 8.08
C ILE A 167 -2.19 9.12 6.57
N LEU A 168 -3.19 9.85 6.10
CA LEU A 168 -3.20 10.36 4.73
C LEU A 168 -2.22 11.53 4.63
N PRO A 169 -1.30 11.53 3.65
CA PRO A 169 -0.31 12.59 3.54
C PRO A 169 -0.93 13.94 3.14
N ASP A 170 -0.54 15.00 3.81
CA ASP A 170 -0.88 16.39 3.44
C ASP A 170 0.33 17.03 2.74
N GLN A 171 0.17 17.41 1.47
CA GLN A 171 1.24 18.02 0.67
C GLN A 171 1.71 19.40 1.20
N ARG A 172 0.96 20.02 2.11
CA ARG A 172 1.33 21.31 2.71
C ARG A 172 2.20 21.16 3.95
N LYS A 173 2.39 19.93 4.44
CA LYS A 173 3.15 19.61 5.64
C LYS A 173 4.49 18.98 5.28
N GLU A 174 5.49 19.22 6.10
CA GLU A 174 6.82 18.66 5.96
C GLU A 174 6.83 17.15 6.18
N TYR A 175 7.68 16.45 5.41
CA TYR A 175 7.91 15.03 5.55
C TYR A 175 9.22 14.76 6.29
N HIS A 176 9.18 13.80 7.21
CA HIS A 176 10.35 13.27 7.89
C HIS A 176 10.59 11.83 7.46
N VAL A 177 11.77 11.57 6.89
CA VAL A 177 12.14 10.24 6.37
C VAL A 177 13.25 9.68 7.24
N TYR A 178 12.96 8.63 7.99
CA TYR A 178 13.92 7.90 8.82
C TYR A 178 14.38 6.66 8.07
N CYS A 179 15.71 6.47 8.01
CA CYS A 179 16.33 5.38 7.27
C CYS A 179 17.25 4.56 8.20
N ASP A 180 17.04 3.24 8.18
CA ASP A 180 17.89 2.26 8.89
C ASP A 180 18.49 1.26 7.89
N ALA A 181 19.75 0.92 8.10
CA ALA A 181 20.45 -0.06 7.30
C ALA A 181 21.15 -1.10 8.15
N SER A 182 21.01 -2.35 7.77
CA SER A 182 21.72 -3.45 8.40
C SER A 182 22.19 -4.46 7.34
N ARG A 183 23.07 -5.38 7.72
CA ARG A 183 23.47 -6.50 6.84
C ARG A 183 22.32 -7.45 6.49
N ARG A 184 21.15 -7.29 7.11
CA ARG A 184 19.94 -8.09 6.84
C ARG A 184 19.01 -7.44 5.80
N GLY A 185 19.10 -6.12 5.60
CA GLY A 185 18.26 -5.37 4.68
C GLY A 185 18.23 -3.88 5.01
N LEU A 186 17.54 -3.13 4.17
CA LEU A 186 17.29 -1.71 4.32
C LEU A 186 15.85 -1.51 4.80
N GLY A 187 15.68 -0.56 5.72
CA GLY A 187 14.40 -0.12 6.24
C GLY A 187 14.26 1.39 6.14
N ALA A 188 13.03 1.86 6.03
CA ALA A 188 12.71 3.27 6.12
C ALA A 188 11.25 3.47 6.55
N VAL A 189 10.98 4.63 7.15
CA VAL A 189 9.63 5.11 7.45
C VAL A 189 9.51 6.57 7.06
N ILE A 190 8.39 6.92 6.44
CA ILE A 190 8.04 8.31 6.15
C ILE A 190 6.92 8.74 7.11
N MET A 191 7.08 9.90 7.69
CA MET A 191 6.21 10.44 8.73
C MET A 191 5.85 11.90 8.46
N GLN A 192 4.74 12.34 9.01
CA GLN A 192 4.36 13.74 9.16
C GLN A 192 3.82 13.97 10.58
N GLU A 193 4.24 15.05 11.24
CA GLU A 193 3.79 15.41 12.59
C GLU A 193 3.90 14.25 13.60
N GLY A 194 4.98 13.46 13.51
CA GLY A 194 5.19 12.31 14.39
C GLY A 194 4.32 11.09 14.11
N ARG A 195 3.48 11.11 13.05
CA ARG A 195 2.60 10.00 12.65
C ARG A 195 3.09 9.35 11.36
N VAL A 196 2.94 8.04 11.26
CA VAL A 196 3.43 7.27 10.12
C VAL A 196 2.50 7.42 8.91
N VAL A 197 3.11 7.72 7.75
CA VAL A 197 2.47 7.68 6.43
C VAL A 197 2.68 6.32 5.77
N SER A 198 3.90 5.77 5.84
CA SER A 198 4.21 4.48 5.22
C SER A 198 5.54 3.92 5.71
N TYR A 199 5.64 2.59 5.78
CA TYR A 199 6.90 1.86 5.92
C TYR A 199 7.41 1.38 4.56
N ALA A 200 8.74 1.29 4.41
CA ALA A 200 9.38 0.65 3.27
C ALA A 200 10.54 -0.22 3.73
N SER A 201 10.74 -1.36 3.08
CA SER A 201 11.91 -2.19 3.33
C SER A 201 12.23 -3.07 2.13
N ARG A 202 13.52 -3.41 1.96
CA ARG A 202 13.97 -4.41 0.99
C ARG A 202 15.18 -5.18 1.48
N GLN A 203 15.37 -6.37 0.96
CA GLN A 203 16.61 -7.12 1.16
C GLN A 203 17.76 -6.46 0.38
N LEU A 204 19.00 -6.70 0.85
CA LEU A 204 20.21 -6.27 0.13
C LEU A 204 20.33 -7.04 -1.17
N LYS A 205 20.79 -6.35 -2.21
CA LYS A 205 21.22 -6.97 -3.46
C LYS A 205 22.57 -7.66 -3.26
N PRO A 206 22.95 -8.65 -4.09
CA PRO A 206 24.20 -9.40 -3.92
C PRO A 206 25.45 -8.52 -3.77
N HIS A 207 25.56 -7.45 -4.57
CA HIS A 207 26.69 -6.53 -4.50
C HIS A 207 26.66 -5.63 -3.27
N GLU A 208 25.49 -5.35 -2.69
CA GLU A 208 25.34 -4.52 -1.50
C GLU A 208 25.78 -5.23 -0.21
N LEU A 209 25.89 -6.56 -0.23
CA LEU A 209 26.38 -7.33 0.92
C LEU A 209 27.80 -6.95 1.33
N ASN A 210 28.61 -6.47 0.38
CA ASN A 210 29.99 -6.06 0.58
C ASN A 210 30.15 -4.56 0.86
N TYR A 211 29.06 -3.81 0.98
CA TYR A 211 29.12 -2.39 1.26
C TYR A 211 29.54 -2.12 2.71
N ALA A 212 30.36 -1.08 2.89
CA ALA A 212 30.62 -0.51 4.21
C ALA A 212 29.31 0.07 4.79
N THR A 213 29.21 0.15 6.12
CA THR A 213 28.00 0.61 6.83
C THR A 213 27.46 1.92 6.27
N ARG A 214 28.31 2.93 6.11
CA ARG A 214 27.93 4.24 5.54
C ARG A 214 27.34 4.14 4.11
N HIS A 215 27.78 3.17 3.30
CA HIS A 215 27.22 2.95 1.97
C HIS A 215 25.85 2.24 2.04
N LEU A 216 25.64 1.39 3.04
CA LEU A 216 24.33 0.79 3.29
C LEU A 216 23.32 1.84 3.77
N GLU A 217 23.73 2.75 4.66
CA GLU A 217 22.90 3.88 5.10
C GLU A 217 22.49 4.77 3.92
N LEU A 218 23.48 5.13 3.06
CA LEU A 218 23.19 5.89 1.85
C LEU A 218 22.25 5.11 0.90
N ALA A 219 22.43 3.80 0.76
CA ALA A 219 21.55 2.95 -0.04
C ALA A 219 20.11 2.89 0.54
N ALA A 220 19.96 2.94 1.88
CA ALA A 220 18.65 3.03 2.53
C ALA A 220 17.97 4.37 2.22
N ALA A 221 18.68 5.48 2.34
CA ALA A 221 18.18 6.81 2.00
C ALA A 221 17.75 6.88 0.51
N VAL A 222 18.61 6.42 -0.40
CA VAL A 222 18.28 6.36 -1.85
C VAL A 222 17.07 5.47 -2.12
N HIS A 223 16.93 4.34 -1.40
CA HIS A 223 15.76 3.48 -1.52
C HIS A 223 14.50 4.19 -1.06
N ALA A 224 14.51 4.84 0.09
CA ALA A 224 13.40 5.60 0.63
C ALA A 224 12.96 6.72 -0.32
N LEU A 225 13.90 7.56 -0.76
CA LEU A 225 13.64 8.68 -1.69
C LEU A 225 13.06 8.21 -3.03
N LYS A 226 13.50 7.06 -3.55
CA LYS A 226 12.93 6.48 -4.77
C LYS A 226 11.52 5.94 -4.54
N THR A 227 11.28 5.27 -3.41
CA THR A 227 9.99 4.67 -3.07
C THR A 227 8.92 5.74 -2.88
N TRP A 228 9.25 6.84 -2.21
CA TRP A 228 8.31 7.92 -1.90
C TRP A 228 8.52 9.17 -2.76
N ARG A 229 9.12 9.01 -3.93
CA ARG A 229 9.38 10.11 -4.86
C ARG A 229 8.11 10.94 -5.13
N HIS A 230 6.96 10.29 -5.26
CA HIS A 230 5.68 10.94 -5.52
C HIS A 230 5.17 11.82 -4.37
N PHE A 231 5.59 11.54 -3.12
CA PHE A 231 5.31 12.40 -1.97
C PHE A 231 6.33 13.53 -1.82
N LEU A 232 7.60 13.26 -2.16
CA LEU A 232 8.72 14.14 -1.84
C LEU A 232 9.01 15.19 -2.91
N ILE A 233 8.65 14.94 -4.18
CA ILE A 233 8.82 15.92 -5.25
C ILE A 233 7.95 17.15 -4.97
N ARG A 234 8.56 18.33 -4.97
CA ARG A 234 7.97 19.65 -4.72
C ARG A 234 7.46 19.87 -3.29
N ASN A 235 7.82 18.98 -2.37
CA ASN A 235 7.49 19.12 -0.96
C ASN A 235 8.77 19.27 -0.13
N HIS A 236 8.66 19.91 1.03
CA HIS A 236 9.75 20.01 2.00
C HIS A 236 9.90 18.66 2.73
N TYR A 237 11.14 18.19 2.89
CA TYR A 237 11.40 16.96 3.64
C TYR A 237 12.80 16.95 4.24
N GLU A 238 12.92 16.26 5.36
CA GLU A 238 14.18 15.98 6.03
C GLU A 238 14.48 14.48 6.04
N VAL A 239 15.75 14.11 5.92
CA VAL A 239 16.19 12.70 5.95
C VAL A 239 17.08 12.48 7.14
N TYR A 240 16.65 11.59 8.03
CA TYR A 240 17.36 11.18 9.23
C TYR A 240 18.00 9.80 9.03
N LYS A 241 19.18 9.60 9.58
CA LYS A 241 19.91 8.34 9.64
C LYS A 241 20.20 8.01 11.08
N ASP A 242 20.07 6.74 11.43
CA ASP A 242 20.60 6.19 12.67
C ASP A 242 22.08 5.88 12.54
#